data_c0049e23feddd670850aef8ae0815c79
#
_entry.id   c0049e23feddd670850aef8ae0815c79
#
_cell.length_a   1.000
_cell.length_b   1.000
_cell.length_c   1.000
_cell.angle_alpha   90.00
_cell.angle_beta   90.00
_cell.angle_gamma   90.00
#
_symmetry.space_group_name_H-M   'P 1'
#
loop_
_entity.id
_entity.type
_entity.pdbx_description
1 polymer ?
#
loop_
_entity_poly.entity_id
_entity_poly.type
_entity_poly.pdbx_seq_one_letter_code
_entity_poly.pdbx_strand_id
1 'polypeptide(L)'
;MAQTSRSADLTSGPMLQKIILFSIPLAASSILQLLFNAADVVVVGRFAGSTALAAVGSNGSLINLLVNLFVGLSLGANVVAARCFGAKDERGVQNTVQTSVTLGLVSGVLLAVVGFFAARGLLELMSCPEDVIDLSALYLKIYFIGMPMTMLYNFSSALLRAVGDTKRPLYCLAAAGIINVVLNLVFVIGFSMSVAGVALATIISQTVSACMVTRMLMKEEGALHLDLHHLGFHMGALKQILLIGLPAGLQSTVFSLSNVVIQSAINSFGSTVVAGSSASANLEGFVYTAMNAFSQAAVTFTSQNMGARKYQNLNRVVLNCLLCAIVTGVMLGGGAVLASTQLLHFYSSDAAVIAAGYERLRVICGTYLLCGIMDTLASSLRGLGYSVLPMVVSLVGSCLLRLVWIATIFQLNRTPFMLYISYPISWVLTAAVHLACLLVVRHKMKNKERSLQAV
;
A
#
# COMPACT_ATOMS: atom_id res chain seq x y z
N MET A 1 9.60 -27.80 -27.29
CA MET A 1 9.11 -26.40 -27.29
C MET A 1 9.52 -25.78 -25.95
N ALA A 2 10.46 -24.83 -25.97
CA ALA A 2 10.91 -24.17 -24.75
C ALA A 2 9.75 -23.39 -24.16
N GLN A 3 9.20 -23.85 -23.03
CA GLN A 3 8.29 -23.08 -22.22
C GLN A 3 9.06 -21.86 -21.71
N THR A 4 8.72 -20.71 -22.24
CA THR A 4 9.23 -19.43 -21.73
C THR A 4 8.76 -19.31 -20.28
N SER A 5 9.66 -19.50 -19.33
CA SER A 5 9.44 -19.23 -17.93
C SER A 5 8.87 -17.81 -17.81
N ARG A 6 7.62 -17.69 -17.36
CA ARG A 6 6.92 -16.40 -17.19
C ARG A 6 7.52 -15.55 -16.07
N SER A 7 8.44 -16.11 -15.31
CA SER A 7 9.22 -15.42 -14.28
C SER A 7 10.32 -14.56 -14.91
N ALA A 8 10.39 -13.29 -14.51
CA ALA A 8 11.41 -12.37 -15.01
C ALA A 8 12.64 -12.38 -14.08
N ASP A 9 13.81 -12.67 -14.63
CA ASP A 9 15.08 -12.42 -13.94
C ASP A 9 15.29 -10.91 -13.80
N LEU A 10 15.17 -10.39 -12.58
CA LEU A 10 15.36 -8.98 -12.24
C LEU A 10 16.82 -8.68 -11.85
N THR A 11 17.73 -9.62 -12.03
CA THR A 11 19.13 -9.49 -11.63
C THR A 11 20.10 -9.24 -12.79
N SER A 12 19.62 -9.21 -14.04
CA SER A 12 20.42 -9.04 -15.25
C SER A 12 19.73 -8.15 -16.29
N GLY A 13 20.45 -7.70 -17.30
CA GLY A 13 19.94 -6.91 -18.43
C GLY A 13 19.65 -5.43 -18.14
N PRO A 14 18.83 -4.75 -18.97
CA PRO A 14 18.57 -3.31 -18.86
C PRO A 14 17.67 -3.02 -17.66
N MET A 15 18.29 -2.66 -16.52
CA MET A 15 17.62 -2.53 -15.23
C MET A 15 16.50 -1.48 -15.23
N LEU A 16 16.74 -0.30 -15.83
CA LEU A 16 15.75 0.79 -15.89
C LEU A 16 14.46 0.33 -16.62
N GLN A 17 14.62 -0.31 -17.79
CA GLN A 17 13.49 -0.80 -18.57
C GLN A 17 12.68 -1.84 -17.79
N LYS A 18 13.36 -2.76 -17.08
CA LYS A 18 12.70 -3.78 -16.26
C LYS A 18 11.95 -3.16 -15.08
N ILE A 19 12.52 -2.15 -14.41
CA ILE A 19 11.87 -1.41 -13.34
C ILE A 19 10.59 -0.73 -13.86
N ILE A 20 10.64 -0.06 -15.00
CA ILE A 20 9.47 0.60 -15.59
C ILE A 20 8.40 -0.44 -15.97
N LEU A 21 8.77 -1.52 -16.66
CA LEU A 21 7.84 -2.59 -17.07
C LEU A 21 7.20 -3.32 -15.87
N PHE A 22 7.91 -3.41 -14.76
CA PHE A 22 7.41 -3.96 -13.50
C PHE A 22 6.45 -2.99 -12.80
N SER A 23 6.79 -1.70 -12.77
CA SER A 23 6.09 -0.68 -12.00
C SER A 23 4.79 -0.22 -12.66
N ILE A 24 4.71 -0.18 -14.00
CA ILE A 24 3.50 0.28 -14.72
C ILE A 24 2.27 -0.59 -14.39
N PRO A 25 2.30 -1.94 -14.48
CA PRO A 25 1.14 -2.75 -14.10
C PRO A 25 0.80 -2.64 -12.62
N LEU A 26 1.81 -2.43 -11.77
CA LEU A 26 1.62 -2.25 -10.33
C LEU A 26 0.91 -0.94 -10.01
N ALA A 27 1.34 0.16 -10.62
CA ALA A 27 0.67 1.46 -10.53
C ALA A 27 -0.77 1.38 -11.06
N ALA A 28 -0.96 0.73 -12.22
CA ALA A 28 -2.28 0.52 -12.81
C ALA A 28 -3.21 -0.29 -11.88
N SER A 29 -2.70 -1.34 -11.22
CA SER A 29 -3.48 -2.11 -10.23
C SER A 29 -3.95 -1.24 -9.08
N SER A 30 -3.07 -0.42 -8.54
CA SER A 30 -3.39 0.42 -7.39
C SER A 30 -4.32 1.58 -7.76
N ILE A 31 -4.16 2.18 -8.95
CA ILE A 31 -5.09 3.18 -9.49
C ILE A 31 -6.47 2.58 -9.73
N LEU A 32 -6.56 1.38 -10.34
CA LEU A 32 -7.82 0.68 -10.51
C LEU A 32 -8.51 0.41 -9.17
N GLN A 33 -7.78 0.05 -8.15
CA GLN A 33 -8.32 -0.16 -6.81
C GLN A 33 -8.92 1.13 -6.23
N LEU A 34 -8.25 2.28 -6.41
CA LEU A 34 -8.80 3.58 -6.03
C LEU A 34 -10.08 3.92 -6.80
N LEU A 35 -10.12 3.65 -8.11
CA LEU A 35 -11.30 3.88 -8.95
C LEU A 35 -12.48 3.00 -8.56
N PHE A 36 -12.25 1.72 -8.22
CA PHE A 36 -13.31 0.83 -7.77
C PHE A 36 -13.85 1.25 -6.40
N ASN A 37 -12.99 1.65 -5.46
CA ASN A 37 -13.44 2.22 -4.18
C ASN A 37 -14.26 3.50 -4.38
N ALA A 38 -13.85 4.36 -5.32
CA ALA A 38 -14.62 5.56 -5.66
C ALA A 38 -15.99 5.20 -6.29
N ALA A 39 -16.04 4.18 -7.15
CA ALA A 39 -17.29 3.70 -7.73
C ALA A 39 -18.26 3.16 -6.66
N ASP A 40 -17.76 2.41 -5.67
CA ASP A 40 -18.54 1.94 -4.52
C ASP A 40 -19.21 3.11 -3.78
N VAL A 41 -18.42 4.14 -3.47
CA VAL A 41 -18.89 5.36 -2.79
C VAL A 41 -19.93 6.10 -3.61
N VAL A 42 -19.73 6.24 -4.92
CA VAL A 42 -20.69 6.90 -5.85
C VAL A 42 -22.00 6.14 -5.93
N VAL A 43 -21.95 4.82 -6.06
CA VAL A 43 -23.16 3.97 -6.14
C VAL A 43 -23.97 4.10 -4.85
N VAL A 44 -23.32 3.99 -3.68
CA VAL A 44 -24.00 4.13 -2.39
C VAL A 44 -24.60 5.54 -2.23
N GLY A 45 -23.79 6.57 -2.50
CA GLY A 45 -24.24 7.96 -2.30
C GLY A 45 -25.42 8.35 -3.21
N ARG A 46 -25.47 7.80 -4.41
CA ARG A 46 -26.50 8.14 -5.40
C ARG A 46 -27.78 7.32 -5.26
N PHE A 47 -27.69 6.07 -4.81
CA PHE A 47 -28.82 5.13 -4.81
C PHE A 47 -29.25 4.63 -3.44
N ALA A 48 -28.38 4.72 -2.42
CA ALA A 48 -28.68 4.22 -1.07
C ALA A 48 -28.90 5.37 -0.02
N GLY A 49 -28.62 6.61 -0.39
CA GLY A 49 -28.84 7.79 0.44
C GLY A 49 -27.65 8.21 1.30
N SER A 50 -27.80 9.36 1.96
CA SER A 50 -26.71 10.01 2.71
C SER A 50 -26.25 9.25 3.95
N THR A 51 -27.15 8.58 4.66
CA THR A 51 -26.82 7.77 5.83
C THR A 51 -25.99 6.54 5.44
N ALA A 52 -26.35 5.87 4.35
CA ALA A 52 -25.56 4.75 3.81
C ALA A 52 -24.18 5.20 3.33
N LEU A 53 -24.10 6.37 2.68
CA LEU A 53 -22.84 6.98 2.27
C LEU A 53 -21.94 7.28 3.47
N ALA A 54 -22.49 7.86 4.53
CA ALA A 54 -21.78 8.13 5.78
C ALA A 54 -21.27 6.82 6.42
N ALA A 55 -22.08 5.76 6.39
CA ALA A 55 -21.71 4.45 6.91
C ALA A 55 -20.52 3.84 6.17
N VAL A 56 -20.53 3.85 4.84
CA VAL A 56 -19.41 3.31 4.04
C VAL A 56 -18.17 4.18 4.19
N GLY A 57 -18.33 5.51 4.17
CA GLY A 57 -17.21 6.45 4.24
C GLY A 57 -16.46 6.44 5.59
N SER A 58 -17.18 6.30 6.70
CA SER A 58 -16.59 6.28 8.05
C SER A 58 -15.77 5.02 8.33
N ASN A 59 -16.09 3.91 7.67
CA ASN A 59 -15.46 2.62 7.91
C ASN A 59 -14.04 2.48 7.35
N GLY A 60 -13.68 3.30 6.34
CA GLY A 60 -12.39 3.19 5.64
C GLY A 60 -11.18 3.31 6.58
N SER A 61 -11.21 4.23 7.52
CA SER A 61 -10.11 4.43 8.49
C SER A 61 -9.91 3.22 9.40
N LEU A 62 -11.01 2.62 9.86
CA LEU A 62 -10.99 1.45 10.72
C LEU A 62 -10.51 0.20 9.99
N ILE A 63 -10.98 0.01 8.77
CA ILE A 63 -10.51 -1.07 7.88
C ILE A 63 -9.01 -0.93 7.65
N ASN A 64 -8.54 0.26 7.27
CA ASN A 64 -7.12 0.50 7.04
C ASN A 64 -6.27 0.25 8.29
N LEU A 65 -6.73 0.66 9.46
CA LEU A 65 -6.02 0.42 10.73
C LEU A 65 -5.82 -1.07 11.00
N LEU A 66 -6.85 -1.88 10.83
CA LEU A 66 -6.81 -3.31 11.11
C LEU A 66 -6.09 -4.11 10.01
N VAL A 67 -6.26 -3.73 8.75
CA VAL A 67 -5.75 -4.48 7.60
C VAL A 67 -4.28 -4.18 7.30
N ASN A 68 -3.82 -2.94 7.52
CA ASN A 68 -2.45 -2.52 7.15
C ASN A 68 -1.35 -3.35 7.81
N LEU A 69 -1.57 -3.82 9.04
CA LEU A 69 -0.63 -4.70 9.73
C LEU A 69 -0.39 -5.99 8.93
N PHE A 70 -1.46 -6.60 8.45
CA PHE A 70 -1.41 -7.87 7.73
C PHE A 70 -0.99 -7.70 6.27
N VAL A 71 -1.31 -6.56 5.66
CA VAL A 71 -0.77 -6.19 4.34
C VAL A 71 0.76 -6.05 4.42
N GLY A 72 1.29 -5.50 5.52
CA GLY A 72 2.73 -5.49 5.77
C GLY A 72 3.35 -6.87 5.81
N LEU A 73 2.66 -7.89 6.33
CA LEU A 73 3.13 -9.28 6.31
C LEU A 73 3.27 -9.81 4.88
N SER A 74 2.37 -9.45 3.98
CA SER A 74 2.47 -9.84 2.56
C SER A 74 3.70 -9.24 1.87
N LEU A 75 4.13 -8.03 2.29
CA LEU A 75 5.40 -7.46 1.86
C LEU A 75 6.59 -8.30 2.35
N GLY A 76 6.54 -8.79 3.59
CA GLY A 76 7.53 -9.75 4.12
C GLY A 76 7.63 -11.01 3.27
N ALA A 77 6.49 -11.58 2.88
CA ALA A 77 6.41 -12.74 1.98
C ALA A 77 7.06 -12.43 0.61
N ASN A 78 6.79 -11.24 0.03
CA ASN A 78 7.42 -10.80 -1.21
C ASN A 78 8.96 -10.76 -1.09
N VAL A 79 9.48 -10.15 -0.03
CA VAL A 79 10.94 -10.01 0.18
C VAL A 79 11.62 -11.37 0.33
N VAL A 80 11.04 -12.28 1.13
CA VAL A 80 11.61 -13.61 1.37
C VAL A 80 11.56 -14.45 0.09
N ALA A 81 10.41 -14.47 -0.61
CA ALA A 81 10.26 -15.19 -1.86
C ALA A 81 11.22 -14.64 -2.95
N ALA A 82 11.31 -13.31 -3.10
CA ALA A 82 12.20 -12.68 -4.06
C ALA A 82 13.68 -13.00 -3.77
N ARG A 83 14.07 -13.04 -2.50
CA ARG A 83 15.44 -13.40 -2.08
C ARG A 83 15.75 -14.86 -2.40
N CYS A 84 14.88 -15.79 -2.04
CA CYS A 84 15.04 -17.22 -2.37
C CYS A 84 15.05 -17.45 -3.88
N PHE A 85 14.18 -16.76 -4.62
CA PHE A 85 14.15 -16.83 -6.07
C PHE A 85 15.46 -16.31 -6.71
N GLY A 86 15.96 -15.17 -6.26
CA GLY A 86 17.25 -14.64 -6.69
C GLY A 86 18.43 -15.55 -6.36
N ALA A 87 18.38 -16.24 -5.23
CA ALA A 87 19.37 -17.23 -4.82
C ALA A 87 19.26 -18.57 -5.58
N LYS A 88 18.24 -18.77 -6.41
CA LYS A 88 17.87 -20.05 -7.04
C LYS A 88 17.66 -21.18 -6.03
N ASP A 89 17.18 -20.83 -4.83
CA ASP A 89 16.82 -21.77 -3.78
C ASP A 89 15.36 -22.20 -3.96
N GLU A 90 15.14 -23.23 -4.75
CA GLU A 90 13.81 -23.75 -5.08
C GLU A 90 13.05 -24.20 -3.82
N ARG A 91 13.73 -24.86 -2.87
CA ARG A 91 13.12 -25.29 -1.61
C ARG A 91 12.70 -24.09 -0.75
N GLY A 92 13.56 -23.07 -0.68
CA GLY A 92 13.27 -21.83 0.02
C GLY A 92 12.07 -21.10 -0.57
N VAL A 93 11.95 -21.05 -1.92
CA VAL A 93 10.78 -20.49 -2.59
C VAL A 93 9.54 -21.29 -2.26
N GLN A 94 9.55 -22.61 -2.39
CA GLN A 94 8.41 -23.47 -2.13
C GLN A 94 7.93 -23.37 -0.67
N ASN A 95 8.85 -23.42 0.29
CA ASN A 95 8.54 -23.23 1.70
C ASN A 95 7.93 -21.85 1.97
N THR A 96 8.40 -20.82 1.27
CA THR A 96 7.85 -19.45 1.39
C THR A 96 6.45 -19.38 0.79
N VAL A 97 6.19 -20.02 -0.34
CA VAL A 97 4.87 -20.08 -0.98
C VAL A 97 3.86 -20.74 -0.04
N GLN A 98 4.16 -21.94 0.47
CA GLN A 98 3.28 -22.68 1.38
C GLN A 98 2.99 -21.88 2.65
N THR A 99 4.05 -21.35 3.28
CA THR A 99 3.92 -20.55 4.50
C THR A 99 3.13 -19.26 4.27
N SER A 100 3.35 -18.58 3.14
CA SER A 100 2.68 -17.30 2.83
C SER A 100 1.18 -17.48 2.61
N VAL A 101 0.78 -18.50 1.87
CA VAL A 101 -0.64 -18.80 1.64
C VAL A 101 -1.33 -19.22 2.94
N THR A 102 -0.68 -20.09 3.73
CA THR A 102 -1.17 -20.48 5.05
C THR A 102 -1.31 -19.27 5.99
N LEU A 103 -0.29 -18.40 6.04
CA LEU A 103 -0.32 -17.18 6.84
C LEU A 103 -1.40 -16.21 6.38
N GLY A 104 -1.61 -16.09 5.06
CA GLY A 104 -2.69 -15.30 4.48
C GLY A 104 -4.07 -15.77 4.93
N LEU A 105 -4.33 -17.07 4.86
CA LEU A 105 -5.59 -17.66 5.32
C LEU A 105 -5.78 -17.49 6.83
N VAL A 106 -4.77 -17.81 7.63
CA VAL A 106 -4.85 -17.71 9.11
C VAL A 106 -5.04 -16.25 9.54
N SER A 107 -4.29 -15.30 8.96
CA SER A 107 -4.44 -13.88 9.26
C SER A 107 -5.81 -13.35 8.81
N GLY A 108 -6.30 -13.80 7.66
CA GLY A 108 -7.62 -13.46 7.16
C GLY A 108 -8.74 -13.97 8.06
N VAL A 109 -8.67 -15.21 8.54
CA VAL A 109 -9.63 -15.78 9.50
C VAL A 109 -9.55 -15.03 10.84
N LEU A 110 -8.36 -14.72 11.32
CA LEU A 110 -8.18 -13.92 12.55
C LEU A 110 -8.84 -12.55 12.41
N LEU A 111 -8.60 -11.86 11.29
CA LEU A 111 -9.25 -10.57 11.00
C LEU A 111 -10.78 -10.70 10.87
N ALA A 112 -11.26 -11.77 10.25
CA ALA A 112 -12.70 -12.02 10.13
C ALA A 112 -13.35 -12.16 11.52
N VAL A 113 -12.76 -12.98 12.39
CA VAL A 113 -13.27 -13.22 13.74
C VAL A 113 -13.20 -11.92 14.58
N VAL A 114 -12.01 -11.33 14.69
CA VAL A 114 -11.81 -10.11 15.49
C VAL A 114 -12.65 -8.97 14.95
N GLY A 115 -12.63 -8.73 13.64
CA GLY A 115 -13.38 -7.65 13.02
C GLY A 115 -14.90 -7.81 13.15
N PHE A 116 -15.41 -9.04 13.00
CA PHE A 116 -16.85 -9.31 13.13
C PHE A 116 -17.37 -9.00 14.54
N PHE A 117 -16.66 -9.46 15.57
CA PHE A 117 -17.10 -9.26 16.95
C PHE A 117 -16.78 -7.87 17.49
N ALA A 118 -15.66 -7.27 17.08
CA ALA A 118 -15.24 -5.95 17.53
C ALA A 118 -15.89 -4.79 16.76
N ALA A 119 -16.52 -5.03 15.60
CA ALA A 119 -17.01 -3.99 14.69
C ALA A 119 -17.82 -2.90 15.40
N ARG A 120 -18.83 -3.28 16.18
CA ARG A 120 -19.71 -2.32 16.90
C ARG A 120 -18.95 -1.56 17.98
N GLY A 121 -18.19 -2.24 18.83
CA GLY A 121 -17.42 -1.61 19.91
C GLY A 121 -16.37 -0.65 19.40
N LEU A 122 -15.73 -0.95 18.28
CA LEU A 122 -14.78 -0.04 17.63
C LEU A 122 -15.46 1.22 17.07
N LEU A 123 -16.66 1.10 16.51
CA LEU A 123 -17.44 2.24 16.03
C LEU A 123 -17.93 3.13 17.20
N GLU A 124 -18.32 2.53 18.32
CA GLU A 124 -18.67 3.26 19.54
C GLU A 124 -17.46 4.05 20.08
N LEU A 125 -16.28 3.44 20.13
CA LEU A 125 -15.03 4.11 20.49
C LEU A 125 -14.68 5.29 19.57
N MET A 126 -15.07 5.21 18.30
CA MET A 126 -14.89 6.29 17.32
C MET A 126 -15.99 7.35 17.37
N SER A 127 -16.93 7.25 18.33
CA SER A 127 -18.08 8.16 18.45
C SER A 127 -18.90 8.25 17.15
N CYS A 128 -19.14 7.08 16.52
CA CYS A 128 -20.00 7.01 15.33
C CYS A 128 -21.43 7.44 15.70
N PRO A 129 -22.08 8.31 14.89
CA PRO A 129 -23.44 8.75 15.16
C PRO A 129 -24.44 7.58 15.26
N GLU A 130 -25.43 7.71 16.14
CA GLU A 130 -26.41 6.64 16.42
C GLU A 130 -27.25 6.25 15.19
N ASP A 131 -27.53 7.21 14.31
CA ASP A 131 -28.27 7.00 13.06
C ASP A 131 -27.48 6.26 11.98
N VAL A 132 -26.15 6.19 12.11
CA VAL A 132 -25.24 5.59 11.14
C VAL A 132 -24.63 4.27 11.64
N ILE A 133 -24.51 4.10 12.97
CA ILE A 133 -23.73 3.02 13.59
C ILE A 133 -24.20 1.62 13.20
N ASP A 134 -25.50 1.39 13.06
CA ASP A 134 -26.05 0.07 12.73
C ASP A 134 -25.72 -0.32 11.29
N LEU A 135 -25.81 0.63 10.34
CA LEU A 135 -25.42 0.40 8.96
C LEU A 135 -23.90 0.23 8.82
N SER A 136 -23.13 1.02 9.57
CA SER A 136 -21.66 0.89 9.61
C SER A 136 -21.23 -0.45 10.17
N ALA A 137 -21.84 -0.90 11.26
CA ALA A 137 -21.55 -2.20 11.87
C ALA A 137 -21.94 -3.36 10.95
N LEU A 138 -23.07 -3.27 10.26
CA LEU A 138 -23.48 -4.27 9.26
C LEU A 138 -22.47 -4.36 8.11
N TYR A 139 -22.09 -3.20 7.54
CA TYR A 139 -21.07 -3.13 6.49
C TYR A 139 -19.75 -3.77 6.94
N LEU A 140 -19.23 -3.38 8.12
CA LEU A 140 -17.98 -3.91 8.65
C LEU A 140 -18.04 -5.43 8.89
N LYS A 141 -19.11 -5.92 9.50
CA LYS A 141 -19.26 -7.36 9.75
C LYS A 141 -19.21 -8.16 8.46
N ILE A 142 -19.96 -7.72 7.44
CA ILE A 142 -19.95 -8.38 6.12
C ILE A 142 -18.53 -8.26 5.52
N TYR A 143 -17.93 -7.08 5.52
CA TYR A 143 -16.61 -6.85 4.96
C TYR A 143 -15.55 -7.76 5.59
N PHE A 144 -15.56 -7.90 6.94
CA PHE A 144 -14.59 -8.74 7.65
C PHE A 144 -14.77 -10.24 7.37
N ILE A 145 -15.98 -10.71 7.06
CA ILE A 145 -16.19 -12.11 6.62
C ILE A 145 -15.39 -12.38 5.32
N GLY A 146 -15.20 -11.40 4.46
CA GLY A 146 -14.40 -11.50 3.24
C GLY A 146 -12.88 -11.43 3.43
N MET A 147 -12.38 -11.14 4.65
CA MET A 147 -10.95 -10.97 4.89
C MET A 147 -10.07 -12.17 4.54
N PRO A 148 -10.47 -13.44 4.75
CA PRO A 148 -9.67 -14.58 4.32
C PRO A 148 -9.32 -14.53 2.83
N MET A 149 -10.27 -14.16 1.98
CA MET A 149 -10.06 -14.04 0.53
C MET A 149 -9.20 -12.81 0.18
N THR A 150 -9.44 -11.68 0.84
CA THR A 150 -8.61 -10.47 0.67
C THR A 150 -7.14 -10.74 1.04
N MET A 151 -6.89 -11.40 2.16
CA MET A 151 -5.52 -11.77 2.56
C MET A 151 -4.91 -12.80 1.62
N LEU A 152 -5.66 -13.80 1.19
CA LEU A 152 -5.21 -14.78 0.20
C LEU A 152 -4.78 -14.09 -1.10
N TYR A 153 -5.56 -13.12 -1.59
CA TYR A 153 -5.19 -12.32 -2.76
C TYR A 153 -3.89 -11.53 -2.53
N ASN A 154 -3.76 -10.85 -1.39
CA ASN A 154 -2.59 -10.02 -1.08
C ASN A 154 -1.30 -10.85 -1.03
N PHE A 155 -1.32 -11.98 -0.31
CA PHE A 155 -0.16 -12.86 -0.21
C PHE A 155 0.17 -13.54 -1.54
N SER A 156 -0.82 -14.07 -2.26
CA SER A 156 -0.61 -14.71 -3.56
C SER A 156 -0.09 -13.73 -4.61
N SER A 157 -0.61 -12.50 -4.63
CA SER A 157 -0.11 -11.44 -5.51
C SER A 157 1.32 -11.02 -5.14
N ALA A 158 1.66 -11.00 -3.84
CA ALA A 158 3.01 -10.70 -3.38
C ALA A 158 4.03 -11.74 -3.86
N LEU A 159 3.65 -13.03 -3.90
CA LEU A 159 4.48 -14.11 -4.43
C LEU A 159 4.72 -13.98 -5.93
N LEU A 160 3.69 -13.65 -6.72
CA LEU A 160 3.87 -13.38 -8.16
C LEU A 160 4.77 -12.17 -8.42
N ARG A 161 4.59 -11.09 -7.65
CA ARG A 161 5.47 -9.91 -7.72
C ARG A 161 6.92 -10.25 -7.37
N ALA A 162 7.14 -11.15 -6.41
CA ALA A 162 8.48 -11.59 -6.00
C ALA A 162 9.31 -12.17 -7.14
N VAL A 163 8.67 -12.80 -8.13
CA VAL A 163 9.31 -13.35 -9.32
C VAL A 163 9.20 -12.44 -10.56
N GLY A 164 8.80 -11.20 -10.36
CA GLY A 164 8.75 -10.19 -11.42
C GLY A 164 7.44 -10.13 -12.20
N ASP A 165 6.43 -10.90 -11.84
CA ASP A 165 5.14 -10.88 -12.51
C ASP A 165 4.15 -9.93 -11.81
N THR A 166 3.97 -8.77 -12.39
CA THR A 166 3.00 -7.76 -11.94
C THR A 166 1.76 -7.70 -12.82
N LYS A 167 1.79 -8.33 -14.02
CA LYS A 167 0.69 -8.27 -14.98
C LYS A 167 -0.47 -9.18 -14.59
N ARG A 168 -0.18 -10.41 -14.17
CA ARG A 168 -1.24 -11.37 -13.79
C ARG A 168 -2.09 -10.87 -12.61
N PRO A 169 -1.53 -10.36 -11.50
CA PRO A 169 -2.32 -9.71 -10.45
C PRO A 169 -3.18 -8.55 -10.95
N LEU A 170 -2.67 -7.73 -11.89
CA LEU A 170 -3.43 -6.65 -12.50
C LEU A 170 -4.67 -7.18 -13.25
N TYR A 171 -4.52 -8.23 -14.07
CA TYR A 171 -5.65 -8.79 -14.81
C TYR A 171 -6.71 -9.40 -13.88
N CYS A 172 -6.28 -10.07 -12.81
CA CYS A 172 -7.21 -10.61 -11.80
C CYS A 172 -7.97 -9.48 -11.10
N LEU A 173 -7.28 -8.40 -10.74
CA LEU A 173 -7.90 -7.24 -10.10
C LEU A 173 -8.85 -6.51 -11.05
N ALA A 174 -8.48 -6.33 -12.32
CA ALA A 174 -9.34 -5.70 -13.32
C ALA A 174 -10.63 -6.48 -13.54
N ALA A 175 -10.54 -7.79 -13.69
CA ALA A 175 -11.71 -8.67 -13.81
C ALA A 175 -12.61 -8.60 -12.57
N ALA A 176 -12.02 -8.68 -11.38
CA ALA A 176 -12.74 -8.55 -10.12
C ALA A 176 -13.40 -7.18 -9.94
N GLY A 177 -12.73 -6.10 -10.37
CA GLY A 177 -13.29 -4.76 -10.29
C GLY A 177 -14.48 -4.55 -11.20
N ILE A 178 -14.47 -5.10 -12.42
CA ILE A 178 -15.64 -5.09 -13.30
C ILE A 178 -16.81 -5.84 -12.65
N ILE A 179 -16.55 -7.01 -12.08
CA ILE A 179 -17.55 -7.80 -11.36
C ILE A 179 -18.09 -7.01 -10.16
N ASN A 180 -17.22 -6.33 -9.40
CA ASN A 180 -17.60 -5.49 -8.27
C ASN A 180 -18.59 -4.40 -8.69
N VAL A 181 -18.27 -3.63 -9.73
CA VAL A 181 -19.15 -2.56 -10.22
C VAL A 181 -20.50 -3.11 -10.67
N VAL A 182 -20.53 -4.20 -11.44
CA VAL A 182 -21.78 -4.85 -11.90
C VAL A 182 -22.60 -5.32 -10.70
N LEU A 183 -21.98 -6.01 -9.74
CA LEU A 183 -22.68 -6.52 -8.56
C LEU A 183 -23.17 -5.38 -7.65
N ASN A 184 -22.43 -4.28 -7.52
CA ASN A 184 -22.91 -3.10 -6.81
C ASN A 184 -24.20 -2.56 -7.41
N LEU A 185 -24.28 -2.41 -8.73
CA LEU A 185 -25.49 -1.96 -9.39
C LEU A 185 -26.65 -2.96 -9.19
N VAL A 186 -26.40 -4.24 -9.33
CA VAL A 186 -27.41 -5.28 -9.13
C VAL A 186 -27.93 -5.31 -7.69
N PHE A 187 -27.03 -5.31 -6.70
CA PHE A 187 -27.45 -5.45 -5.29
C PHE A 187 -28.03 -4.15 -4.73
N VAL A 188 -27.47 -2.99 -5.08
CA VAL A 188 -27.94 -1.70 -4.54
C VAL A 188 -29.20 -1.23 -5.27
N ILE A 189 -29.25 -1.33 -6.61
CA ILE A 189 -30.38 -0.85 -7.39
C ILE A 189 -31.43 -1.97 -7.55
N GLY A 190 -31.02 -3.19 -7.98
CA GLY A 190 -31.94 -4.28 -8.26
C GLY A 190 -32.58 -4.87 -7.00
N PHE A 191 -31.79 -5.12 -5.97
CA PHE A 191 -32.26 -5.75 -4.72
C PHE A 191 -32.45 -4.76 -3.56
N SER A 192 -32.13 -3.46 -3.75
CA SER A 192 -32.26 -2.42 -2.71
C SER A 192 -31.52 -2.75 -1.39
N MET A 193 -30.37 -3.44 -1.49
CA MET A 193 -29.63 -3.94 -0.33
C MET A 193 -28.78 -2.89 0.39
N SER A 194 -28.76 -1.62 -0.09
CA SER A 194 -28.02 -0.52 0.54
C SER A 194 -26.54 -0.89 0.83
N VAL A 195 -26.03 -0.62 2.04
CA VAL A 195 -24.64 -0.90 2.45
C VAL A 195 -24.27 -2.39 2.40
N ALA A 196 -25.22 -3.27 2.69
CA ALA A 196 -24.99 -4.72 2.64
C ALA A 196 -24.70 -5.18 1.21
N GLY A 197 -25.37 -4.59 0.22
CA GLY A 197 -25.14 -4.91 -1.19
C GLY A 197 -23.73 -4.58 -1.63
N VAL A 198 -23.20 -3.43 -1.24
CA VAL A 198 -21.82 -3.01 -1.58
C VAL A 198 -20.79 -3.90 -0.87
N ALA A 199 -20.99 -4.19 0.41
CA ALA A 199 -20.10 -5.09 1.14
C ALA A 199 -20.06 -6.50 0.51
N LEU A 200 -21.22 -7.06 0.13
CA LEU A 200 -21.30 -8.35 -0.55
C LEU A 200 -20.64 -8.32 -1.94
N ALA A 201 -20.88 -7.27 -2.73
CA ALA A 201 -20.23 -7.11 -4.03
C ALA A 201 -18.70 -7.09 -3.90
N THR A 202 -18.19 -6.38 -2.89
CA THR A 202 -16.76 -6.32 -2.59
C THR A 202 -16.21 -7.70 -2.21
N ILE A 203 -16.88 -8.46 -1.34
CA ILE A 203 -16.44 -9.79 -0.94
C ILE A 203 -16.43 -10.76 -2.13
N ILE A 204 -17.49 -10.77 -2.93
CA ILE A 204 -17.60 -11.67 -4.08
C ILE A 204 -16.49 -11.36 -5.09
N SER A 205 -16.26 -10.08 -5.40
CA SER A 205 -15.22 -9.67 -6.34
C SER A 205 -13.81 -10.00 -5.81
N GLN A 206 -13.55 -9.78 -4.52
CA GLN A 206 -12.29 -10.17 -3.88
C GLN A 206 -12.10 -11.70 -3.87
N THR A 207 -13.17 -12.47 -3.66
CA THR A 207 -13.13 -13.93 -3.75
C THR A 207 -12.75 -14.39 -5.15
N VAL A 208 -13.34 -13.78 -6.19
CA VAL A 208 -13.00 -14.09 -7.58
C VAL A 208 -11.52 -13.80 -7.86
N SER A 209 -11.01 -12.62 -7.47
CA SER A 209 -9.60 -12.28 -7.68
C SER A 209 -8.66 -13.23 -6.92
N ALA A 210 -8.99 -13.57 -5.66
CA ALA A 210 -8.21 -14.50 -4.85
C ALA A 210 -8.17 -15.91 -5.49
N CYS A 211 -9.31 -16.42 -5.92
CA CYS A 211 -9.40 -17.71 -6.62
C CYS A 211 -8.60 -17.71 -7.93
N MET A 212 -8.69 -16.63 -8.72
CA MET A 212 -7.93 -16.52 -9.97
C MET A 212 -6.42 -16.54 -9.73
N VAL A 213 -5.92 -15.72 -8.78
CA VAL A 213 -4.47 -15.64 -8.48
C VAL A 213 -3.98 -16.96 -7.87
N THR A 214 -4.74 -17.55 -6.94
CA THR A 214 -4.40 -18.84 -6.31
C THR A 214 -4.36 -19.97 -7.35
N ARG A 215 -5.34 -20.02 -8.26
CA ARG A 215 -5.33 -20.98 -9.37
C ARG A 215 -4.14 -20.81 -10.31
N MET A 216 -3.65 -19.56 -10.49
CA MET A 216 -2.44 -19.31 -11.26
C MET A 216 -1.22 -19.90 -10.55
N LEU A 217 -1.08 -19.74 -9.22
CA LEU A 217 0.01 -20.36 -8.45
C LEU A 217 -0.06 -21.89 -8.45
N MET A 218 -1.26 -22.47 -8.41
CA MET A 218 -1.43 -23.93 -8.52
C MET A 218 -1.07 -24.50 -9.90
N LYS A 219 -1.15 -23.68 -10.95
CA LYS A 219 -0.78 -24.07 -12.33
C LYS A 219 0.66 -23.71 -12.70
N GLU A 220 1.39 -23.04 -11.79
CA GLU A 220 2.81 -22.78 -12.01
C GLU A 220 3.60 -24.09 -11.97
N GLU A 221 4.67 -24.14 -12.78
CA GLU A 221 5.63 -25.23 -12.75
C GLU A 221 6.86 -24.80 -11.94
N GLY A 222 7.49 -25.74 -11.24
CA GLY A 222 8.69 -25.48 -10.45
C GLY A 222 8.43 -24.95 -9.05
N ALA A 223 9.33 -24.11 -8.54
CA ALA A 223 9.37 -23.71 -7.13
C ALA A 223 8.20 -22.84 -6.67
N LEU A 224 7.51 -22.15 -7.58
CA LEU A 224 6.33 -21.34 -7.27
C LEU A 224 5.02 -22.14 -7.21
N HIS A 225 5.06 -23.42 -7.54
CA HIS A 225 3.87 -24.28 -7.50
C HIS A 225 3.27 -24.31 -6.10
N LEU A 226 1.99 -23.97 -6.02
CA LEU A 226 1.22 -24.07 -4.79
C LEU A 226 0.53 -25.44 -4.73
N ASP A 227 0.92 -26.24 -3.77
CA ASP A 227 0.24 -27.49 -3.46
C ASP A 227 -0.65 -27.30 -2.22
N LEU A 228 -1.96 -27.38 -2.41
CA LEU A 228 -2.94 -27.22 -1.32
C LEU A 228 -2.91 -28.36 -0.29
N HIS A 229 -2.38 -29.53 -0.67
CA HIS A 229 -2.25 -30.68 0.26
C HIS A 229 -1.07 -30.54 1.21
N HIS A 230 -0.11 -29.68 0.88
CA HIS A 230 1.10 -29.44 1.68
C HIS A 230 1.13 -28.05 2.32
N LEU A 231 -0.05 -27.44 2.52
CA LEU A 231 -0.14 -26.17 3.25
C LEU A 231 0.35 -26.33 4.69
N GLY A 232 1.23 -25.42 5.12
CA GLY A 232 1.78 -25.47 6.47
C GLY A 232 2.77 -24.34 6.74
N PHE A 233 3.17 -24.23 7.99
CA PHE A 233 4.16 -23.25 8.43
C PHE A 233 5.57 -23.88 8.43
N HIS A 234 6.43 -23.40 7.56
CA HIS A 234 7.86 -23.64 7.63
C HIS A 234 8.50 -22.57 8.51
N MET A 235 8.92 -22.92 9.73
CA MET A 235 9.36 -21.96 10.75
C MET A 235 10.48 -21.01 10.29
N GLY A 236 11.39 -21.49 9.43
CA GLY A 236 12.44 -20.65 8.85
C GLY A 236 11.88 -19.53 7.96
N ALA A 237 10.94 -19.86 7.07
CA ALA A 237 10.27 -18.90 6.20
C ALA A 237 9.35 -17.97 7.02
N LEU A 238 8.54 -18.52 7.94
CA LEU A 238 7.64 -17.76 8.80
C LEU A 238 8.40 -16.72 9.61
N LYS A 239 9.49 -17.10 10.27
CA LYS A 239 10.31 -16.17 11.05
C LYS A 239 10.84 -15.01 10.19
N GLN A 240 11.31 -15.28 8.98
CA GLN A 240 11.81 -14.25 8.08
C GLN A 240 10.68 -13.34 7.59
N ILE A 241 9.52 -13.90 7.24
CA ILE A 241 8.34 -13.12 6.82
C ILE A 241 7.90 -12.19 7.95
N LEU A 242 7.82 -12.69 9.19
CA LEU A 242 7.44 -11.88 10.36
C LEU A 242 8.46 -10.79 10.67
N LEU A 243 9.77 -11.10 10.63
CA LEU A 243 10.83 -10.12 10.90
C LEU A 243 10.84 -8.95 9.91
N ILE A 244 10.38 -9.16 8.68
CA ILE A 244 10.32 -8.13 7.65
C ILE A 244 8.94 -7.49 7.61
N GLY A 245 7.90 -8.30 7.62
CA GLY A 245 6.53 -7.86 7.40
C GLY A 245 5.90 -7.18 8.60
N LEU A 246 6.14 -7.67 9.82
CA LEU A 246 5.55 -7.09 11.02
C LEU A 246 6.00 -5.64 11.26
N PRO A 247 7.30 -5.29 11.17
CA PRO A 247 7.71 -3.88 11.26
C PRO A 247 7.11 -3.02 10.15
N ALA A 248 7.00 -3.52 8.91
CA ALA A 248 6.42 -2.78 7.81
C ALA A 248 4.91 -2.52 8.02
N GLY A 249 4.18 -3.51 8.50
CA GLY A 249 2.77 -3.38 8.84
C GLY A 249 2.53 -2.43 10.03
N LEU A 250 3.33 -2.56 11.08
CA LEU A 250 3.26 -1.67 12.25
C LEU A 250 3.54 -0.21 11.85
N GLN A 251 4.52 0.02 10.97
CA GLN A 251 4.78 1.35 10.42
C GLN A 251 3.54 1.91 9.72
N SER A 252 2.89 1.15 8.84
CA SER A 252 1.70 1.60 8.12
C SER A 252 0.52 1.90 9.05
N THR A 253 0.35 1.11 10.10
CA THR A 253 -0.67 1.32 11.14
C THR A 253 -0.42 2.62 11.91
N VAL A 254 0.81 2.88 12.34
CA VAL A 254 1.16 4.12 13.07
C VAL A 254 1.07 5.35 12.16
N PHE A 255 1.40 5.23 10.88
CA PHE A 255 1.17 6.30 9.90
C PHE A 255 -0.31 6.66 9.79
N SER A 256 -1.19 5.66 9.73
CA SER A 256 -2.64 5.90 9.71
C SER A 256 -3.12 6.63 10.95
N LEU A 257 -2.62 6.25 12.13
CA LEU A 257 -2.94 6.93 13.38
C LEU A 257 -2.42 8.37 13.41
N SER A 258 -1.19 8.62 12.94
CA SER A 258 -0.63 9.97 12.82
C SER A 258 -1.47 10.87 11.90
N ASN A 259 -1.98 10.31 10.79
CA ASN A 259 -2.84 11.05 9.88
C ASN A 259 -4.17 11.48 10.53
N VAL A 260 -4.72 10.70 11.47
CA VAL A 260 -5.92 11.10 12.25
C VAL A 260 -5.65 12.36 13.07
N VAL A 261 -4.47 12.46 13.72
CA VAL A 261 -4.10 13.66 14.49
C VAL A 261 -3.93 14.88 13.58
N ILE A 262 -3.30 14.69 12.42
CA ILE A 262 -3.15 15.76 11.43
C ILE A 262 -4.52 16.22 10.92
N GLN A 263 -5.44 15.28 10.66
CA GLN A 263 -6.80 15.61 10.23
C GLN A 263 -7.56 16.40 11.29
N SER A 264 -7.37 16.08 12.57
CA SER A 264 -7.93 16.86 13.68
C SER A 264 -7.45 18.31 13.66
N ALA A 265 -6.17 18.56 13.36
CA ALA A 265 -5.64 19.90 13.21
C ALA A 265 -6.26 20.63 11.99
N ILE A 266 -6.47 19.94 10.86
CA ILE A 266 -7.14 20.48 9.67
C ILE A 266 -8.60 20.87 10.02
N ASN A 267 -9.30 20.05 10.77
CA ASN A 267 -10.69 20.29 11.16
C ASN A 267 -10.87 21.59 11.97
N SER A 268 -9.84 22.04 12.67
CA SER A 268 -9.87 23.30 13.44
C SER A 268 -9.98 24.57 12.58
N PHE A 269 -9.73 24.47 11.26
CA PHE A 269 -9.82 25.62 10.33
C PHE A 269 -11.21 25.83 9.72
N GLY A 270 -12.17 24.98 10.06
CA GLY A 270 -13.54 25.07 9.57
C GLY A 270 -13.82 24.33 8.27
N SER A 271 -15.10 24.29 7.89
CA SER A 271 -15.62 23.42 6.83
C SER A 271 -15.02 23.69 5.44
N THR A 272 -14.75 24.95 5.09
CA THR A 272 -14.17 25.34 3.82
C THR A 272 -12.77 24.74 3.62
N VAL A 273 -11.90 24.85 4.63
CA VAL A 273 -10.54 24.29 4.58
C VAL A 273 -10.59 22.77 4.61
N VAL A 274 -11.47 22.18 5.39
CA VAL A 274 -11.68 20.71 5.44
C VAL A 274 -12.12 20.18 4.08
N ALA A 275 -13.07 20.83 3.41
CA ALA A 275 -13.56 20.43 2.09
C ALA A 275 -12.45 20.54 1.04
N GLY A 276 -11.73 21.66 0.97
CA GLY A 276 -10.62 21.86 0.06
C GLY A 276 -9.47 20.88 0.31
N SER A 277 -9.13 20.64 1.57
CA SER A 277 -8.11 19.68 1.98
C SER A 277 -8.49 18.24 1.60
N SER A 278 -9.76 17.86 1.74
CA SER A 278 -10.25 16.52 1.35
C SER A 278 -10.20 16.30 -0.16
N ALA A 279 -10.62 17.30 -0.94
CA ALA A 279 -10.51 17.26 -2.40
C ALA A 279 -9.04 17.11 -2.85
N SER A 280 -8.14 17.89 -2.26
CA SER A 280 -6.70 17.79 -2.52
C SER A 280 -6.14 16.42 -2.14
N ALA A 281 -6.50 15.87 -0.98
CA ALA A 281 -6.04 14.57 -0.52
C ALA A 281 -6.43 13.42 -1.47
N ASN A 282 -7.58 13.49 -2.11
CA ASN A 282 -7.97 12.51 -3.13
C ASN A 282 -7.05 12.58 -4.36
N LEU A 283 -6.72 13.80 -4.83
CA LEU A 283 -5.78 13.99 -5.95
C LEU A 283 -4.36 13.53 -5.58
N GLU A 284 -3.91 13.86 -4.36
CA GLU A 284 -2.64 13.39 -3.80
C GLU A 284 -2.55 11.86 -3.81
N GLY A 285 -3.65 11.16 -3.51
CA GLY A 285 -3.70 9.70 -3.50
C GLY A 285 -3.31 9.06 -4.84
N PHE A 286 -3.74 9.63 -5.96
CA PHE A 286 -3.37 9.14 -7.30
C PHE A 286 -1.87 9.35 -7.57
N VAL A 287 -1.32 10.51 -7.24
CA VAL A 287 0.10 10.81 -7.42
C VAL A 287 0.96 9.89 -6.55
N TYR A 288 0.58 9.75 -5.27
CA TYR A 288 1.28 8.87 -4.33
C TYR A 288 1.29 7.41 -4.81
N THR A 289 0.16 6.91 -5.24
CA THR A 289 0.00 5.52 -5.69
C THR A 289 0.90 5.20 -6.89
N ALA A 290 1.01 6.13 -7.85
CA ALA A 290 1.89 5.98 -9.00
C ALA A 290 3.38 5.96 -8.59
N MET A 291 3.80 6.82 -7.66
CA MET A 291 5.17 6.83 -7.14
C MET A 291 5.48 5.58 -6.30
N ASN A 292 4.54 5.14 -5.48
CA ASN A 292 4.70 3.97 -4.61
C ASN A 292 5.01 2.69 -5.39
N ALA A 293 4.58 2.58 -6.64
CA ALA A 293 4.91 1.45 -7.50
C ALA A 293 6.44 1.29 -7.69
N PHE A 294 7.19 2.39 -7.77
CA PHE A 294 8.66 2.34 -7.86
C PHE A 294 9.32 1.98 -6.51
N SER A 295 8.72 2.36 -5.41
CA SER A 295 9.14 1.91 -4.07
C SER A 295 8.94 0.40 -3.90
N GLN A 296 7.84 -0.14 -4.40
CA GLN A 296 7.56 -1.59 -4.43
C GLN A 296 8.56 -2.32 -5.36
N ALA A 297 8.90 -1.72 -6.52
CA ALA A 297 9.94 -2.25 -7.38
C ALA A 297 11.29 -2.28 -6.65
N ALA A 298 11.66 -1.22 -5.93
CA ALA A 298 12.90 -1.17 -5.16
C ALA A 298 13.01 -2.33 -4.15
N VAL A 299 11.91 -2.67 -3.43
CA VAL A 299 11.88 -3.84 -2.53
C VAL A 299 12.20 -5.13 -3.29
N THR A 300 11.47 -5.40 -4.37
CA THR A 300 11.55 -6.69 -5.08
C THR A 300 12.91 -6.85 -5.79
N PHE A 301 13.35 -5.81 -6.50
CA PHE A 301 14.63 -5.85 -7.21
C PHE A 301 15.84 -5.94 -6.27
N THR A 302 15.84 -5.19 -5.17
CA THR A 302 16.91 -5.31 -4.16
C THR A 302 16.93 -6.67 -3.51
N SER A 303 15.75 -7.26 -3.21
CA SER A 303 15.64 -8.60 -2.61
C SER A 303 16.16 -9.69 -3.54
N GLN A 304 15.80 -9.68 -4.84
CA GLN A 304 16.32 -10.65 -5.80
C GLN A 304 17.84 -10.51 -6.01
N ASN A 305 18.34 -9.27 -6.17
CA ASN A 305 19.78 -9.05 -6.34
C ASN A 305 20.58 -9.44 -5.09
N MET A 306 19.98 -9.24 -3.90
CA MET A 306 20.54 -9.67 -2.62
C MET A 306 20.64 -11.20 -2.56
N GLY A 307 19.58 -11.91 -2.94
CA GLY A 307 19.57 -13.37 -3.03
C GLY A 307 20.59 -13.92 -4.05
N ALA A 308 20.66 -13.29 -5.21
CA ALA A 308 21.62 -13.64 -6.27
C ALA A 308 23.08 -13.27 -5.94
N ARG A 309 23.36 -12.65 -4.80
CA ARG A 309 24.66 -12.09 -4.40
C ARG A 309 25.25 -11.10 -5.42
N LYS A 310 24.40 -10.48 -6.26
CA LYS A 310 24.80 -9.46 -7.25
C LYS A 310 24.82 -8.06 -6.61
N TYR A 311 25.63 -7.89 -5.58
CA TYR A 311 25.68 -6.65 -4.78
C TYR A 311 26.04 -5.40 -5.58
N GLN A 312 26.81 -5.56 -6.66
CA GLN A 312 27.16 -4.46 -7.57
C GLN A 312 25.93 -3.84 -8.26
N ASN A 313 24.86 -4.60 -8.49
CA ASN A 313 23.63 -4.09 -9.11
C ASN A 313 22.78 -3.25 -8.16
N LEU A 314 22.94 -3.41 -6.83
CA LEU A 314 22.10 -2.74 -5.83
C LEU A 314 22.10 -1.21 -5.98
N ASN A 315 23.26 -0.62 -6.28
CA ASN A 315 23.33 0.85 -6.49
C ASN A 315 22.55 1.26 -7.75
N ARG A 316 22.63 0.47 -8.84
CA ARG A 316 21.88 0.74 -10.06
C ARG A 316 20.37 0.60 -9.84
N VAL A 317 19.95 -0.43 -9.09
CA VAL A 317 18.53 -0.61 -8.74
C VAL A 317 18.01 0.58 -7.96
N VAL A 318 18.69 0.95 -6.86
CA VAL A 318 18.27 2.06 -6.01
C VAL A 318 18.23 3.37 -6.81
N LEU A 319 19.29 3.67 -7.57
CA LEU A 319 19.37 4.91 -8.35
C LEU A 319 18.28 4.99 -9.43
N ASN A 320 18.02 3.90 -10.15
CA ASN A 320 16.98 3.85 -11.18
C ASN A 320 15.58 3.98 -10.57
N CYS A 321 15.31 3.32 -9.43
CA CYS A 321 14.03 3.48 -8.73
C CYS A 321 13.84 4.90 -8.20
N LEU A 322 14.90 5.52 -7.64
CA LEU A 322 14.87 6.92 -7.22
C LEU A 322 14.61 7.86 -8.40
N LEU A 323 15.31 7.67 -9.51
CA LEU A 323 15.10 8.46 -10.72
C LEU A 323 13.65 8.38 -11.21
N CYS A 324 13.10 7.16 -11.31
CA CYS A 324 11.72 6.96 -11.73
C CYS A 324 10.72 7.60 -10.73
N ALA A 325 10.93 7.45 -9.43
CA ALA A 325 10.08 8.06 -8.41
C ALA A 325 10.13 9.59 -8.46
N ILE A 326 11.32 10.17 -8.65
CA ILE A 326 11.50 11.63 -8.79
C ILE A 326 10.80 12.13 -10.05
N VAL A 327 11.05 11.50 -11.21
CA VAL A 327 10.43 11.90 -12.48
C VAL A 327 8.91 11.81 -12.38
N THR A 328 8.38 10.72 -11.83
CA THR A 328 6.93 10.56 -11.63
C THR A 328 6.36 11.59 -10.66
N GLY A 329 7.04 11.85 -9.55
CA GLY A 329 6.65 12.87 -8.57
C GLY A 329 6.64 14.29 -9.16
N VAL A 330 7.65 14.64 -9.96
CA VAL A 330 7.72 15.94 -10.66
C VAL A 330 6.65 16.04 -11.73
N MET A 331 6.48 15.03 -12.57
CA MET A 331 5.50 15.06 -13.67
C MET A 331 4.06 15.05 -13.17
N LEU A 332 3.70 14.10 -12.32
CA LEU A 332 2.34 13.97 -11.82
C LEU A 332 2.03 15.00 -10.72
N GLY A 333 2.95 15.22 -9.78
CA GLY A 333 2.77 16.21 -8.73
C GLY A 333 2.78 17.64 -9.30
N GLY A 334 3.74 17.97 -10.15
CA GLY A 334 3.78 19.25 -10.87
C GLY A 334 2.58 19.44 -11.79
N GLY A 335 2.19 18.41 -12.54
CA GLY A 335 1.00 18.42 -13.38
C GLY A 335 -0.29 18.65 -12.58
N ALA A 336 -0.43 18.01 -11.42
CA ALA A 336 -1.55 18.22 -10.51
C ALA A 336 -1.61 19.65 -9.97
N VAL A 337 -0.46 20.26 -9.66
CA VAL A 337 -0.39 21.67 -9.23
C VAL A 337 -0.76 22.61 -10.38
N LEU A 338 -0.24 22.39 -11.59
CA LEU A 338 -0.54 23.23 -12.76
C LEU A 338 -2.02 23.14 -13.18
N ALA A 339 -2.62 21.95 -13.10
CA ALA A 339 -4.03 21.71 -13.42
C ALA A 339 -4.96 21.80 -12.20
N SER A 340 -4.47 22.31 -11.06
CA SER A 340 -5.15 22.27 -9.77
C SER A 340 -6.55 22.89 -9.78
N THR A 341 -6.72 24.05 -10.43
CA THR A 341 -8.01 24.72 -10.52
C THR A 341 -9.04 23.85 -11.25
N GLN A 342 -8.67 23.27 -12.39
CA GLN A 342 -9.55 22.38 -13.16
C GLN A 342 -9.88 21.11 -12.40
N LEU A 343 -8.86 20.49 -11.77
CA LEU A 343 -9.03 19.26 -11.00
C LEU A 343 -9.89 19.48 -9.74
N LEU A 344 -9.70 20.58 -9.03
CA LEU A 344 -10.51 20.91 -7.85
C LEU A 344 -11.93 21.29 -8.19
N HIS A 345 -12.17 21.88 -9.37
CA HIS A 345 -13.52 22.16 -9.87
C HIS A 345 -14.40 20.91 -10.03
N PHE A 346 -13.82 19.72 -10.24
CA PHE A 346 -14.59 18.47 -10.24
C PHE A 346 -15.18 18.14 -8.85
N TYR A 347 -14.59 18.68 -7.77
CA TYR A 347 -15.02 18.42 -6.41
C TYR A 347 -15.90 19.52 -5.83
N SER A 348 -15.66 20.80 -6.21
CA SER A 348 -16.42 21.95 -5.72
C SER A 348 -16.43 23.09 -6.73
N SER A 349 -17.55 23.80 -6.80
CA SER A 349 -17.67 25.07 -7.54
C SER A 349 -17.40 26.31 -6.66
N ASP A 350 -17.21 26.12 -5.34
CA ASP A 350 -16.92 27.21 -4.41
C ASP A 350 -15.45 27.64 -4.52
N ALA A 351 -15.25 28.92 -4.86
CA ALA A 351 -13.90 29.49 -5.03
C ALA A 351 -13.06 29.45 -3.76
N ALA A 352 -13.67 29.55 -2.57
CA ALA A 352 -12.95 29.49 -1.31
C ALA A 352 -12.47 28.06 -1.00
N VAL A 353 -13.28 27.04 -1.33
CA VAL A 353 -12.89 25.61 -1.22
C VAL A 353 -11.76 25.29 -2.19
N ILE A 354 -11.84 25.78 -3.44
CA ILE A 354 -10.79 25.57 -4.45
C ILE A 354 -9.48 26.24 -4.01
N ALA A 355 -9.53 27.46 -3.47
CA ALA A 355 -8.34 28.16 -2.97
C ALA A 355 -7.69 27.40 -1.80
N ALA A 356 -8.46 26.88 -0.84
CA ALA A 356 -7.95 26.07 0.26
C ALA A 356 -7.34 24.74 -0.23
N GLY A 357 -7.98 24.09 -1.20
CA GLY A 357 -7.46 22.87 -1.83
C GLY A 357 -6.15 23.13 -2.61
N TYR A 358 -6.07 24.25 -3.33
CA TYR A 358 -4.86 24.65 -4.04
C TYR A 358 -3.67 24.88 -3.10
N GLU A 359 -3.89 25.56 -1.96
CA GLU A 359 -2.83 25.80 -0.99
C GLU A 359 -2.20 24.47 -0.51
N ARG A 360 -3.02 23.48 -0.18
CA ARG A 360 -2.57 22.14 0.20
C ARG A 360 -1.85 21.45 -0.96
N LEU A 361 -2.48 21.41 -2.12
CA LEU A 361 -1.96 20.70 -3.29
C LEU A 361 -0.59 21.26 -3.70
N ARG A 362 -0.43 22.59 -3.70
CA ARG A 362 0.83 23.25 -4.04
C ARG A 362 1.97 22.82 -3.13
N VAL A 363 1.73 22.76 -1.83
CA VAL A 363 2.76 22.40 -0.85
C VAL A 363 3.06 20.90 -0.92
N ILE A 364 2.04 20.05 -0.89
CA ILE A 364 2.22 18.59 -0.78
C ILE A 364 2.57 18.00 -2.14
N CYS A 365 1.76 18.17 -3.18
CA CYS A 365 2.06 17.61 -4.51
C CYS A 365 3.27 18.25 -5.17
N GLY A 366 3.50 19.55 -4.96
CA GLY A 366 4.70 20.24 -5.46
C GLY A 366 6.00 19.69 -4.89
N THR A 367 5.96 19.04 -3.74
CA THR A 367 7.11 18.45 -3.05
C THR A 367 7.07 16.93 -2.94
N TYR A 368 6.12 16.27 -3.61
CA TYR A 368 5.91 14.81 -3.49
C TYR A 368 7.10 13.96 -3.92
N LEU A 369 7.97 14.48 -4.79
CA LEU A 369 9.24 13.84 -5.13
C LEU A 369 10.06 13.48 -3.88
N LEU A 370 10.00 14.30 -2.81
CA LEU A 370 10.70 14.06 -1.55
C LEU A 370 10.13 12.84 -0.80
N CYS A 371 8.79 12.68 -0.83
CA CYS A 371 8.12 11.49 -0.32
C CYS A 371 8.55 10.24 -1.09
N GLY A 372 8.59 10.32 -2.43
CA GLY A 372 9.05 9.23 -3.29
C GLY A 372 10.50 8.83 -3.01
N ILE A 373 11.38 9.77 -2.76
CA ILE A 373 12.78 9.52 -2.36
C ILE A 373 12.81 8.77 -1.02
N MET A 374 12.11 9.30 -0.03
CA MET A 374 12.04 8.71 1.32
C MET A 374 11.55 7.25 1.27
N ASP A 375 10.44 7.00 0.58
CA ASP A 375 9.82 5.67 0.49
C ASP A 375 10.69 4.68 -0.31
N THR A 376 11.34 5.13 -1.38
CA THR A 376 12.23 4.29 -2.18
C THR A 376 13.48 3.87 -1.39
N LEU A 377 14.05 4.78 -0.59
CA LEU A 377 15.19 4.46 0.28
C LEU A 377 14.80 3.49 1.40
N ALA A 378 13.66 3.72 2.06
CA ALA A 378 13.11 2.82 3.07
C ALA A 378 12.83 1.42 2.50
N SER A 379 12.24 1.37 1.31
CA SER A 379 11.93 0.13 0.59
C SER A 379 13.18 -0.63 0.18
N SER A 380 14.23 0.09 -0.25
CA SER A 380 15.52 -0.52 -0.56
C SER A 380 16.15 -1.17 0.67
N LEU A 381 16.10 -0.52 1.84
CA LEU A 381 16.56 -1.10 3.11
C LEU A 381 15.79 -2.37 3.48
N ARG A 382 14.45 -2.38 3.28
CA ARG A 382 13.64 -3.59 3.51
C ARG A 382 14.03 -4.73 2.56
N GLY A 383 14.27 -4.44 1.30
CA GLY A 383 14.75 -5.42 0.32
C GLY A 383 16.10 -6.02 0.70
N LEU A 384 16.98 -5.25 1.35
CA LEU A 384 18.23 -5.74 1.93
C LEU A 384 18.03 -6.60 3.20
N GLY A 385 16.80 -6.64 3.75
CA GLY A 385 16.45 -7.40 4.95
C GLY A 385 16.45 -6.60 6.24
N TYR A 386 16.65 -5.29 6.18
CA TYR A 386 16.57 -4.39 7.32
C TYR A 386 15.18 -3.76 7.36
N SER A 387 14.23 -4.30 8.13
CA SER A 387 12.87 -3.78 8.19
C SER A 387 12.60 -2.92 9.42
N VAL A 388 13.21 -3.28 10.57
CA VAL A 388 13.08 -2.50 11.81
C VAL A 388 13.71 -1.12 11.66
N LEU A 389 14.88 -1.04 11.03
CA LEU A 389 15.61 0.22 10.86
C LEU A 389 14.78 1.28 10.10
N PRO A 390 14.27 1.02 8.87
CA PRO A 390 13.43 1.99 8.19
C PRO A 390 12.09 2.25 8.89
N MET A 391 11.54 1.28 9.61
CA MET A 391 10.37 1.51 10.44
C MET A 391 10.64 2.58 11.50
N VAL A 392 11.67 2.41 12.32
CA VAL A 392 11.99 3.36 13.41
C VAL A 392 12.31 4.75 12.85
N VAL A 393 13.13 4.83 11.79
CA VAL A 393 13.48 6.10 11.14
C VAL A 393 12.23 6.81 10.61
N SER A 394 11.32 6.09 9.95
CA SER A 394 10.07 6.67 9.43
C SER A 394 9.12 7.09 10.55
N LEU A 395 8.99 6.29 11.62
CA LEU A 395 8.11 6.63 12.74
C LEU A 395 8.60 7.88 13.48
N VAL A 396 9.90 8.00 13.71
CA VAL A 396 10.47 9.18 14.35
C VAL A 396 10.46 10.39 13.41
N GLY A 397 10.94 10.23 12.18
CA GLY A 397 11.12 11.32 11.22
C GLY A 397 9.82 11.82 10.60
N SER A 398 8.85 10.95 10.32
CA SER A 398 7.61 11.36 9.65
C SER A 398 6.41 11.44 10.60
N CYS A 399 6.26 10.53 11.57
CA CYS A 399 5.12 10.58 12.49
C CYS A 399 5.41 11.47 13.70
N LEU A 400 6.41 11.13 14.51
CA LEU A 400 6.70 11.84 15.74
C LEU A 400 7.06 13.31 15.48
N LEU A 401 7.90 13.59 14.48
CA LEU A 401 8.28 14.96 14.14
C LEU A 401 7.05 15.80 13.78
N ARG A 402 6.09 15.27 13.00
CA ARG A 402 4.87 16.01 12.68
C ARG A 402 3.98 16.23 13.91
N LEU A 403 3.88 15.27 14.80
CA LEU A 403 3.12 15.42 16.05
C LEU A 403 3.77 16.50 16.93
N VAL A 404 5.09 16.50 17.07
CA VAL A 404 5.82 17.54 17.78
C VAL A 404 5.65 18.91 17.09
N TRP A 405 5.69 18.95 15.75
CA TRP A 405 5.42 20.17 14.99
C TRP A 405 4.04 20.76 15.29
N ILE A 406 3.02 19.93 15.29
CA ILE A 406 1.63 20.34 15.62
C ILE A 406 1.55 20.84 17.06
N ALA A 407 2.23 20.20 17.99
CA ALA A 407 2.21 20.58 19.41
C ALA A 407 3.02 21.85 19.73
N THR A 408 3.98 22.24 18.87
CA THR A 408 4.92 23.34 19.12
C THR A 408 4.83 24.43 18.06
N ILE A 409 5.46 24.26 16.92
CA ILE A 409 5.62 25.28 15.88
C ILE A 409 4.27 25.73 15.32
N PHE A 410 3.38 24.79 15.06
CA PHE A 410 2.03 25.10 14.58
C PHE A 410 1.23 25.95 15.58
N GLN A 411 1.46 25.80 16.90
CA GLN A 411 0.78 26.62 17.92
C GLN A 411 1.22 28.09 17.89
N LEU A 412 2.42 28.40 17.41
CA LEU A 412 2.93 29.77 17.28
C LEU A 412 2.29 30.53 16.13
N ASN A 413 1.94 29.81 15.05
CA ASN A 413 1.29 30.39 13.87
C ASN A 413 0.32 29.37 13.27
N ARG A 414 -0.96 29.44 13.68
CA ARG A 414 -2.01 28.52 13.26
C ARG A 414 -2.54 28.89 11.89
N THR A 415 -1.81 28.52 10.84
CA THR A 415 -2.25 28.63 9.45
C THR A 415 -2.23 27.28 8.77
N PRO A 416 -3.08 27.04 7.74
CA PRO A 416 -3.05 25.79 6.96
C PRO A 416 -1.67 25.55 6.35
N PHE A 417 -1.01 26.59 5.86
CA PHE A 417 0.35 26.51 5.31
C PHE A 417 1.36 25.95 6.33
N MET A 418 1.32 26.44 7.59
CA MET A 418 2.23 25.95 8.65
C MET A 418 2.00 24.46 8.96
N LEU A 419 0.78 23.98 8.79
CA LEU A 419 0.50 22.56 8.93
C LEU A 419 1.04 21.77 7.75
N TYR A 420 0.81 22.23 6.52
CA TYR A 420 1.21 21.51 5.31
C TYR A 420 2.73 21.48 5.10
N ILE A 421 3.46 22.52 5.47
CA ILE A 421 4.93 22.58 5.32
C ILE A 421 5.65 21.52 6.19
N SER A 422 5.00 21.01 7.22
CA SER A 422 5.54 19.91 8.04
C SER A 422 5.80 18.65 7.23
N TYR A 423 5.06 18.43 6.13
CA TYR A 423 5.21 17.26 5.26
C TYR A 423 6.56 17.27 4.54
N PRO A 424 6.90 18.25 3.69
CA PRO A 424 8.20 18.25 3.01
C PRO A 424 9.38 18.31 3.97
N ILE A 425 9.30 19.02 5.10
CA ILE A 425 10.36 19.05 6.11
C ILE A 425 10.59 17.64 6.67
N SER A 426 9.53 16.96 7.08
CA SER A 426 9.63 15.60 7.59
C SER A 426 10.18 14.62 6.55
N TRP A 427 9.77 14.75 5.28
CA TRP A 427 10.26 13.89 4.20
C TRP A 427 11.76 14.08 3.93
N VAL A 428 12.25 15.33 3.89
CA VAL A 428 13.68 15.61 3.68
C VAL A 428 14.52 15.04 4.82
N LEU A 429 14.15 15.30 6.07
CA LEU A 429 14.88 14.81 7.23
C LEU A 429 14.89 13.28 7.29
N THR A 430 13.73 12.66 7.08
CA THR A 430 13.62 11.20 7.08
C THR A 430 14.39 10.57 5.92
N ALA A 431 14.31 11.16 4.72
CA ALA A 431 15.06 10.68 3.56
C ALA A 431 16.57 10.78 3.77
N ALA A 432 17.06 11.88 4.37
CA ALA A 432 18.49 12.04 4.69
C ALA A 432 18.98 10.95 5.65
N VAL A 433 18.20 10.62 6.68
CA VAL A 433 18.55 9.55 7.62
C VAL A 433 18.47 8.18 6.94
N HIS A 434 17.46 7.91 6.10
CA HIS A 434 17.40 6.67 5.32
C HIS A 434 18.59 6.52 4.38
N LEU A 435 19.00 7.59 3.72
CA LEU A 435 20.18 7.60 2.86
C LEU A 435 21.46 7.27 3.65
N ALA A 436 21.65 7.91 4.80
CA ALA A 436 22.78 7.62 5.67
C ALA A 436 22.79 6.16 6.14
N CYS A 437 21.63 5.63 6.56
CA CYS A 437 21.48 4.21 6.92
C CYS A 437 21.82 3.28 5.75
N LEU A 438 21.33 3.59 4.54
CA LEU A 438 21.61 2.79 3.35
C LEU A 438 23.10 2.78 3.02
N LEU A 439 23.78 3.92 3.09
CA LEU A 439 25.23 4.03 2.85
C LEU A 439 26.03 3.21 3.88
N VAL A 440 25.67 3.28 5.17
CA VAL A 440 26.32 2.48 6.22
C VAL A 440 26.11 0.98 6.00
N VAL A 441 24.88 0.56 5.68
CA VAL A 441 24.57 -0.86 5.39
C VAL A 441 25.38 -1.34 4.19
N ARG A 442 25.43 -0.55 3.12
CA ARG A 442 26.19 -0.86 1.91
C ARG A 442 27.70 -0.95 2.19
N HIS A 443 28.25 -0.06 2.98
CA HIS A 443 29.66 -0.10 3.37
C HIS A 443 29.99 -1.38 4.15
N LYS A 444 29.16 -1.75 5.11
CA LYS A 444 29.32 -3.02 5.87
C LYS A 444 29.26 -4.25 4.98
N MET A 445 28.34 -4.27 4.00
CA MET A 445 28.22 -5.37 3.05
C MET A 445 29.46 -5.51 2.18
N LYS A 446 30.00 -4.38 1.65
CA LYS A 446 31.21 -4.36 0.81
C LYS A 446 32.45 -4.84 1.57
N ASN A 447 32.57 -4.48 2.85
CA ASN A 447 33.67 -4.93 3.69
C ASN A 447 33.58 -6.45 3.95
N LYS A 448 32.38 -6.98 4.20
CA LYS A 448 32.16 -8.43 4.37
C LYS A 448 32.47 -9.19 3.08
N GLU A 449 32.11 -8.66 1.92
CA GLU A 449 32.43 -9.29 0.61
C GLU A 449 33.96 -9.37 0.41
N ARG A 450 34.68 -8.27 0.69
CA ARG A 450 36.15 -8.24 0.59
C ARG A 450 36.82 -9.23 1.54
N SER A 451 36.32 -9.37 2.77
CA SER A 451 36.89 -10.33 3.73
C SER A 451 36.67 -11.79 3.31
N LEU A 452 35.57 -12.10 2.60
CA LEU A 452 35.29 -13.43 2.07
C LEU A 452 36.10 -13.77 0.80
N GLN A 453 36.57 -12.77 0.06
CA GLN A 453 37.44 -12.95 -1.10
C GLN A 453 38.93 -13.04 -0.74
N ALA A 454 39.28 -12.63 0.50
CA ALA A 454 40.66 -12.66 1.00
C ALA A 454 41.02 -13.96 1.74
N VAL A 455 40.05 -14.87 1.94
CA VAL A 455 40.17 -16.22 2.46
C VAL A 455 40.03 -17.24 1.32
#